data_d4b5749323b0fc4f838f024bddce604d
#
_entry.id   d4b5749323b0fc4f838f024bddce604d
#
_cell.length_a   1.000
_cell.length_b   1.000
_cell.length_c   1.000
_cell.angle_alpha   90.00
_cell.angle_beta   90.00
_cell.angle_gamma   90.00
#
_symmetry.space_group_name_H-M   'P 1'
#
loop_
_entity.id
_entity.type
_entity.pdbx_description
1 polymer ?
#
loop_
_entity_poly.entity_id
_entity_poly.type
_entity_poly.pdbx_seq_one_letter_code
_entity_poly.pdbx_strand_id
1 'polypeptide(L)'
;MHLSLVNEEGAEFMASRPLEGAETELKAFSEVGLASLNTMDKRSVFLNDVLHEANGYDDQDETDTGYVRLSGDCLTAIPVEPTGTGRDVASVDVSSIRIAEDAKGIVIAVRGSLVRRRRDHVSADVLGPFLFYVTEQNKEFIYASLRSRLLGEETPVESPQLDSMPKRICNLFDRWIQMSAATRLRDSILLFDGSLTAGTVDSPTRVMEQIVLASTTNGNSIIAFSKMTRLRVLGVKITELRDGDRVPYLLRVGRLISQHARFRCLGQIYVAHLSPLFYSYRVDVNSGFERSDIEAVGSLLSSDALIYGYPETLLYAHIVSTFNKVDVIGLQRFLSEQMEITITEDANIRQSLFLPFDRS
;
A
#
# COMPACT_ATOMS: atom_id res chain seq x y z
N MET A 1 -2.33 21.83 7.15
CA MET A 1 -2.49 22.71 5.98
C MET A 1 -3.18 21.86 4.91
N HIS A 2 -4.49 22.07 4.70
CA HIS A 2 -5.26 21.38 3.67
C HIS A 2 -4.92 22.00 2.33
N LEU A 3 -4.20 21.29 1.48
CA LEU A 3 -4.15 21.60 0.05
C LEU A 3 -5.34 20.89 -0.61
N SER A 4 -6.50 21.53 -0.59
CA SER A 4 -7.61 21.15 -1.44
C SER A 4 -7.43 21.84 -2.79
N LEU A 5 -7.10 21.08 -3.82
CA LEU A 5 -7.30 21.50 -5.19
C LEU A 5 -8.81 21.43 -5.47
N VAL A 6 -9.52 22.52 -5.21
CA VAL A 6 -10.93 22.67 -5.56
C VAL A 6 -11.01 23.44 -6.86
N ASN A 7 -11.44 22.79 -7.92
CA ASN A 7 -12.01 23.47 -9.08
C ASN A 7 -13.45 23.85 -8.77
N GLU A 8 -13.82 25.12 -8.92
CA GLU A 8 -15.11 25.71 -8.54
C GLU A 8 -16.31 25.38 -9.45
N GLU A 9 -16.28 24.30 -10.21
CA GLU A 9 -17.43 23.88 -11.06
C GLU A 9 -17.91 22.48 -10.68
N GLY A 10 -18.60 22.32 -9.56
CA GLY A 10 -19.14 21.01 -9.18
C GLY A 10 -19.90 20.97 -7.85
N ALA A 11 -20.76 21.95 -7.59
CA ALA A 11 -21.52 22.02 -6.34
C ALA A 11 -22.57 20.90 -6.10
N GLU A 12 -22.65 19.86 -6.95
CA GLU A 12 -23.56 18.72 -6.79
C GLU A 12 -22.84 17.39 -6.47
N PHE A 13 -21.55 17.39 -6.21
CA PHE A 13 -20.77 16.17 -5.99
C PHE A 13 -20.40 15.92 -4.51
N MET A 14 -21.20 16.45 -3.58
CA MET A 14 -21.07 16.10 -2.15
C MET A 14 -21.72 14.74 -1.81
N ALA A 15 -21.43 13.70 -2.57
CA ALA A 15 -21.49 12.36 -2.01
C ALA A 15 -20.33 12.26 -0.99
N SER A 16 -20.66 12.07 0.28
CA SER A 16 -19.78 12.01 1.45
C SER A 16 -18.36 11.50 1.11
N ARG A 17 -17.34 12.31 1.37
CA ARG A 17 -15.95 11.87 1.23
C ARG A 17 -15.77 10.62 2.09
N PRO A 18 -15.24 9.50 1.58
CA PRO A 18 -15.19 8.24 2.34
C PRO A 18 -14.34 8.33 3.60
N LEU A 19 -13.53 9.38 3.73
CA LEU A 19 -12.74 9.67 4.92
C LEU A 19 -13.32 10.81 5.77
N GLU A 20 -14.50 11.32 5.42
CA GLU A 20 -15.24 12.29 6.23
C GLU A 20 -15.61 11.63 7.57
N GLY A 21 -15.28 12.27 8.70
CA GLY A 21 -15.41 11.70 10.04
C GLY A 21 -14.24 10.82 10.50
N ALA A 22 -13.20 10.64 9.69
CA ALA A 22 -11.93 10.03 10.09
C ALA A 22 -10.94 11.04 10.70
N GLU A 23 -11.40 12.26 10.93
CA GLU A 23 -10.55 13.36 11.39
C GLU A 23 -9.91 13.09 12.75
N THR A 24 -10.61 12.37 13.63
CA THR A 24 -10.09 12.02 14.96
C THR A 24 -8.89 11.09 14.88
N GLU A 25 -8.99 10.05 14.05
CA GLU A 25 -7.92 9.06 13.86
C GLU A 25 -6.74 9.70 13.11
N LEU A 26 -6.99 10.49 12.08
CA LEU A 26 -5.96 11.23 11.35
C LEU A 26 -5.25 12.24 12.25
N LYS A 27 -6.01 12.94 13.10
CA LYS A 27 -5.45 13.84 14.10
C LYS A 27 -4.57 13.08 15.08
N ALA A 28 -5.06 11.94 15.59
CA ALA A 28 -4.30 11.11 16.50
C ALA A 28 -3.02 10.55 15.86
N PHE A 29 -3.06 10.17 14.58
CA PHE A 29 -1.89 9.77 13.83
C PHE A 29 -0.87 10.90 13.71
N SER A 30 -1.32 12.10 13.35
CA SER A 30 -0.49 13.29 13.30
C SER A 30 0.12 13.66 14.65
N GLU A 31 -0.67 13.57 15.75
CA GLU A 31 -0.21 13.87 17.10
C GLU A 31 0.94 12.96 17.56
N VAL A 32 0.88 11.66 17.24
CA VAL A 32 1.99 10.74 17.54
C VAL A 32 3.26 11.17 16.80
N GLY A 33 3.13 11.55 15.53
CA GLY A 33 4.24 12.04 14.71
C GLY A 33 4.82 13.34 15.29
N LEU A 34 3.98 14.34 15.54
CA LEU A 34 4.41 15.64 16.10
C LEU A 34 5.02 15.49 17.50
N ALA A 35 4.46 14.62 18.34
CA ALA A 35 5.04 14.33 19.64
C ALA A 35 6.44 13.73 19.52
N SER A 36 6.67 12.86 18.53
CA SER A 36 8.00 12.29 18.26
C SER A 36 9.01 13.34 17.80
N LEU A 37 8.60 14.26 16.92
CA LEU A 37 9.46 15.36 16.45
C LEU A 37 9.89 16.29 17.60
N ASN A 38 9.02 16.52 18.57
CA ASN A 38 9.34 17.33 19.74
C ASN A 38 10.42 16.70 20.65
N THR A 39 10.73 15.41 20.47
CA THR A 39 11.84 14.76 21.20
C THR A 39 13.19 14.94 20.51
N MET A 40 13.23 15.51 19.30
CA MET A 40 14.49 15.81 18.62
C MET A 40 15.27 16.87 19.41
N ASP A 41 16.56 16.56 19.63
CA ASP A 41 17.49 17.62 20.03
C ASP A 41 17.61 18.62 18.86
N LYS A 42 17.56 19.93 19.14
CA LYS A 42 17.71 21.02 18.15
C LYS A 42 19.12 21.05 17.52
N ARG A 43 19.64 19.90 17.09
CA ARG A 43 20.97 19.72 16.53
C ARG A 43 20.89 19.44 15.03
N SER A 44 22.04 19.48 14.40
CA SER A 44 22.16 19.19 12.98
C SER A 44 21.69 17.77 12.65
N VAL A 45 20.81 17.65 11.68
CA VAL A 45 20.46 16.39 11.03
C VAL A 45 21.15 16.34 9.67
N PHE A 46 21.52 15.15 9.24
CA PHE A 46 22.09 14.92 7.92
C PHE A 46 20.97 14.71 6.90
N LEU A 47 21.13 15.32 5.73
CA LEU A 47 20.35 14.96 4.56
C LEU A 47 20.86 13.62 4.05
N ASN A 48 19.99 12.62 4.00
CA ASN A 48 20.26 11.50 3.14
C ASN A 48 20.16 11.95 1.68
N ASP A 49 21.12 11.50 0.89
CA ASP A 49 21.09 11.71 -0.57
C ASP A 49 19.77 11.10 -1.08
N VAL A 50 18.90 11.99 -1.45
CA VAL A 50 17.48 11.78 -1.69
C VAL A 50 17.33 10.76 -2.80
N LEU A 51 16.43 9.81 -2.61
CA LEU A 51 15.95 8.82 -3.56
C LEU A 51 16.55 7.41 -3.46
N HIS A 52 17.12 7.00 -2.37
CA HIS A 52 16.85 5.63 -2.00
C HIS A 52 15.44 5.61 -1.43
N GLU A 53 14.46 5.46 -2.33
CA GLU A 53 13.16 4.94 -1.92
C GLU A 53 13.45 3.84 -0.92
N ALA A 54 12.78 3.87 0.23
CA ALA A 54 12.70 2.70 1.11
C ALA A 54 11.91 1.57 0.40
N ASN A 55 12.08 1.46 -0.90
CA ASN A 55 11.72 0.39 -1.82
C ASN A 55 12.67 -0.80 -1.69
N GLY A 56 13.33 -0.94 -0.56
CA GLY A 56 13.63 -2.26 -0.10
C GLY A 56 12.29 -2.96 0.10
N TYR A 57 11.76 -3.52 -0.98
CA TYR A 57 10.79 -4.60 -0.92
C TYR A 57 11.45 -5.73 -0.12
N ASP A 58 11.55 -5.53 1.18
CA ASP A 58 11.79 -6.61 2.09
C ASP A 58 10.45 -7.32 2.24
N ASP A 59 10.14 -8.15 1.21
CA ASP A 59 9.03 -9.07 1.18
C ASP A 59 9.20 -10.18 2.23
N GLN A 60 9.67 -9.83 3.44
CA GLN A 60 9.71 -10.78 4.55
C GLN A 60 8.32 -11.29 4.90
N ASP A 61 7.27 -10.60 4.44
CA ASP A 61 5.89 -11.05 4.60
C ASP A 61 5.48 -12.15 3.61
N GLU A 62 6.20 -12.35 2.53
CA GLU A 62 6.03 -13.48 1.59
C GLU A 62 7.10 -14.56 1.77
N THR A 63 7.36 -15.00 2.98
CA THR A 63 8.24 -16.17 3.25
C THR A 63 7.61 -17.50 2.87
N ASP A 64 6.52 -17.48 2.13
CA ASP A 64 5.86 -18.70 1.67
C ASP A 64 6.49 -19.23 0.39
N THR A 65 7.49 -20.08 0.55
CA THR A 65 7.79 -21.12 -0.44
C THR A 65 6.70 -22.18 -0.33
N GLY A 66 5.51 -21.89 -0.87
CA GLY A 66 4.43 -22.86 -0.96
C GLY A 66 4.84 -24.00 -1.87
N TYR A 67 5.09 -25.19 -1.32
CA TYR A 67 5.26 -26.41 -2.09
C TYR A 67 3.89 -26.92 -2.50
N VAL A 68 3.70 -27.13 -3.79
CA VAL A 68 2.46 -27.63 -4.36
C VAL A 68 2.51 -29.14 -4.51
N ARG A 69 1.52 -29.82 -3.95
CA ARG A 69 1.15 -31.16 -4.42
C ARG A 69 0.24 -30.99 -5.65
N LEU A 70 0.71 -31.45 -6.79
CA LEU A 70 -0.16 -31.63 -7.95
C LEU A 70 -1.22 -32.69 -7.61
N SER A 71 -2.44 -32.26 -7.31
CA SER A 71 -3.61 -33.07 -7.65
C SER A 71 -3.93 -32.76 -9.11
N GLY A 72 -4.31 -33.74 -9.90
CA GLY A 72 -4.39 -33.68 -11.35
C GLY A 72 -5.29 -32.63 -12.02
N ASP A 73 -5.60 -31.53 -11.33
CA ASP A 73 -6.26 -30.36 -11.88
C ASP A 73 -5.22 -29.54 -12.62
N CYS A 74 -5.18 -29.63 -13.91
CA CYS A 74 -4.40 -28.76 -14.78
C CYS A 74 -4.76 -27.30 -14.50
N LEU A 75 -3.75 -26.42 -14.49
CA LEU A 75 -3.96 -24.99 -14.55
C LEU A 75 -4.76 -24.68 -15.83
N THR A 76 -6.02 -24.31 -15.67
CA THR A 76 -6.89 -23.98 -16.80
C THR A 76 -7.16 -22.50 -16.80
N ALA A 77 -7.00 -21.86 -17.96
CA ALA A 77 -7.36 -20.46 -18.16
C ALA A 77 -8.88 -20.29 -18.02
N ILE A 78 -9.27 -19.35 -17.19
CA ILE A 78 -10.65 -18.93 -17.02
C ILE A 78 -10.80 -17.60 -17.76
N PRO A 79 -11.48 -17.56 -18.92
CA PRO A 79 -11.69 -16.31 -19.65
C PRO A 79 -12.44 -15.29 -18.78
N VAL A 80 -12.07 -14.03 -18.90
CA VAL A 80 -12.74 -12.92 -18.21
C VAL A 80 -13.31 -11.98 -19.26
N GLU A 81 -14.62 -11.82 -19.22
CA GLU A 81 -15.31 -10.88 -20.11
C GLU A 81 -15.69 -9.62 -19.34
N PRO A 82 -15.56 -8.40 -19.93
CA PRO A 82 -16.11 -7.19 -19.35
C PRO A 82 -17.62 -7.33 -19.12
N THR A 83 -18.10 -6.99 -17.92
CA THR A 83 -19.52 -7.25 -17.54
C THR A 83 -20.47 -6.17 -18.03
N GLY A 84 -20.17 -5.25 -18.84
CA GLY A 84 -21.07 -4.20 -19.36
C GLY A 84 -21.67 -3.22 -18.33
N THR A 85 -21.68 -3.57 -17.06
CA THR A 85 -22.10 -2.69 -15.95
C THR A 85 -20.87 -2.32 -15.12
N GLY A 86 -20.43 -1.06 -15.27
CA GLY A 86 -19.33 -0.54 -14.47
C GLY A 86 -19.75 -0.30 -13.02
N ARG A 87 -18.84 -0.61 -12.08
CA ARG A 87 -18.95 -0.28 -10.65
C ARG A 87 -17.98 0.84 -10.32
N ASP A 88 -18.23 1.56 -9.24
CA ASP A 88 -17.24 2.49 -8.71
C ASP A 88 -15.96 1.72 -8.31
N VAL A 89 -14.81 2.27 -8.61
CA VAL A 89 -13.50 1.69 -8.26
C VAL A 89 -12.82 2.60 -7.25
N ALA A 90 -12.26 2.02 -6.20
CA ALA A 90 -11.50 2.75 -5.21
C ALA A 90 -10.17 2.05 -4.92
N SER A 91 -9.08 2.79 -5.00
CA SER A 91 -7.72 2.28 -4.82
C SER A 91 -7.05 2.95 -3.64
N VAL A 92 -6.33 2.16 -2.84
CA VAL A 92 -5.59 2.63 -1.67
C VAL A 92 -4.10 2.39 -1.90
N ASP A 93 -3.29 3.38 -1.54
CA ASP A 93 -1.84 3.23 -1.47
C ASP A 93 -1.24 4.15 -0.41
N VAL A 94 -0.14 3.72 0.21
CA VAL A 94 0.60 4.47 1.22
C VAL A 94 2.08 4.39 0.95
N SER A 95 2.76 5.53 1.01
CA SER A 95 4.22 5.57 0.88
C SER A 95 4.88 6.32 2.02
N SER A 96 6.17 6.05 2.22
CA SER A 96 7.01 6.79 3.15
C SER A 96 8.33 7.16 2.51
N ILE A 97 8.95 8.21 3.05
CA ILE A 97 10.30 8.61 2.68
C ILE A 97 11.08 9.03 3.92
N ARG A 98 12.36 8.66 3.97
CA ARG A 98 13.28 9.20 4.96
C ARG A 98 13.73 10.59 4.49
N ILE A 99 13.54 11.62 5.32
CA ILE A 99 13.82 13.01 4.99
C ILE A 99 15.17 13.44 5.53
N ALA A 100 15.50 12.98 6.74
CA ALA A 100 16.72 13.32 7.43
C ALA A 100 17.04 12.25 8.48
N GLU A 101 18.28 12.27 8.98
CA GLU A 101 18.73 11.40 10.07
C GLU A 101 19.75 12.13 10.95
N ASP A 102 19.90 11.66 12.15
CA ASP A 102 20.95 12.04 13.08
C ASP A 102 21.58 10.81 13.75
N ALA A 103 22.49 11.02 14.68
CA ALA A 103 23.16 9.92 15.41
C ALA A 103 22.20 9.07 16.27
N LYS A 104 20.95 9.52 16.49
CA LYS A 104 19.98 8.86 17.38
C LYS A 104 18.81 8.26 16.65
N GLY A 105 18.46 8.78 15.47
CA GLY A 105 17.26 8.36 14.78
C GLY A 105 17.08 8.92 13.38
N ILE A 106 15.91 8.67 12.84
CA ILE A 106 15.52 9.02 11.47
C ILE A 106 14.25 9.88 11.48
N VAL A 107 14.19 10.84 10.58
CA VAL A 107 12.96 11.60 10.30
C VAL A 107 12.33 11.04 9.03
N ILE A 108 11.08 10.61 9.13
CA ILE A 108 10.32 10.05 8.03
C ILE A 108 9.05 10.87 7.78
N ALA A 109 8.62 10.88 6.52
CA ALA A 109 7.28 11.33 6.14
C ALA A 109 6.47 10.15 5.62
N VAL A 110 5.18 10.14 5.94
CA VAL A 110 4.21 9.13 5.48
C VAL A 110 3.05 9.85 4.81
N ARG A 111 2.64 9.36 3.64
CA ARG A 111 1.50 9.87 2.87
C ARG A 111 0.62 8.74 2.40
N GLY A 112 -0.68 8.83 2.66
CA GLY A 112 -1.68 7.91 2.13
C GLY A 112 -2.52 8.52 1.04
N SER A 113 -3.14 7.68 0.24
CA SER A 113 -4.09 8.09 -0.79
C SER A 113 -5.29 7.13 -0.87
N LEU A 114 -6.43 7.71 -1.20
CA LEU A 114 -7.62 6.98 -1.63
C LEU A 114 -8.10 7.60 -2.94
N VAL A 115 -7.87 6.91 -4.03
CA VAL A 115 -8.29 7.35 -5.38
C VAL A 115 -9.58 6.63 -5.74
N ARG A 116 -10.55 7.37 -6.25
CA ARG A 116 -11.84 6.82 -6.68
C ARG A 116 -12.11 7.17 -8.14
N ARG A 117 -12.57 6.17 -8.88
CA ARG A 117 -13.10 6.35 -10.23
C ARG A 117 -14.61 6.04 -10.20
N ARG A 118 -15.37 6.97 -10.67
CA ARG A 118 -16.82 6.81 -10.89
C ARG A 118 -17.13 7.20 -12.32
N ARG A 119 -17.38 6.22 -13.18
CA ARG A 119 -17.47 6.43 -14.62
C ARG A 119 -16.20 7.13 -15.14
N ASP A 120 -16.35 8.29 -15.78
CA ASP A 120 -15.25 9.06 -16.36
C ASP A 120 -14.59 10.03 -15.36
N HIS A 121 -15.11 10.11 -14.13
CA HIS A 121 -14.60 11.02 -13.11
C HIS A 121 -13.66 10.31 -12.15
N VAL A 122 -12.46 10.88 -11.98
CA VAL A 122 -11.46 10.41 -11.01
C VAL A 122 -11.24 11.49 -9.96
N SER A 123 -11.28 11.09 -8.70
CA SER A 123 -10.97 11.96 -7.55
C SER A 123 -9.96 11.27 -6.63
N ALA A 124 -9.16 12.07 -5.92
CA ALA A 124 -8.17 11.59 -4.98
C ALA A 124 -8.27 12.31 -3.64
N ASP A 125 -8.36 11.56 -2.55
CA ASP A 125 -8.15 12.06 -1.21
C ASP A 125 -6.71 11.74 -0.81
N VAL A 126 -5.91 12.77 -0.54
CA VAL A 126 -4.51 12.65 -0.13
C VAL A 126 -4.40 12.99 1.35
N LEU A 127 -3.81 12.09 2.13
CA LEU A 127 -3.71 12.13 3.57
C LEU A 127 -2.25 12.35 3.99
N GLY A 128 -2.01 13.43 4.70
CA GLY A 128 -0.65 13.81 5.13
C GLY A 128 -0.02 14.86 4.19
N PRO A 129 1.31 15.02 4.17
CA PRO A 129 2.29 14.16 4.82
C PRO A 129 2.30 14.25 6.35
N PHE A 130 2.52 13.11 7.02
CA PHE A 130 2.70 13.02 8.46
C PHE A 130 4.17 12.75 8.77
N LEU A 131 4.75 13.54 9.69
CA LEU A 131 6.16 13.48 10.03
C LEU A 131 6.36 12.73 11.34
N PHE A 132 7.39 11.88 11.39
CA PHE A 132 7.79 11.14 12.59
C PHE A 132 9.31 11.24 12.76
N TYR A 133 9.75 11.50 13.97
CA TYR A 133 11.13 11.27 14.38
C TYR A 133 11.20 9.98 15.19
N VAL A 134 11.85 8.96 14.63
CA VAL A 134 11.93 7.61 15.19
C VAL A 134 13.34 7.32 15.65
N THR A 135 13.48 6.92 16.91
CA THR A 135 14.74 6.56 17.56
C THR A 135 14.62 5.18 18.18
N GLU A 136 15.75 4.57 18.57
CA GLU A 136 15.73 3.32 19.35
C GLU A 136 14.95 3.44 20.67
N GLN A 137 14.90 4.64 21.29
CA GLN A 137 14.22 4.87 22.55
C GLN A 137 12.69 5.04 22.41
N ASN A 138 12.20 5.58 21.29
CA ASN A 138 10.78 5.88 21.12
C ASN A 138 10.03 4.96 20.15
N LYS A 139 10.74 4.14 19.36
CA LYS A 139 10.14 3.30 18.32
C LYS A 139 9.05 2.37 18.84
N GLU A 140 9.24 1.77 20.00
CA GLU A 140 8.26 0.88 20.64
C GLU A 140 6.96 1.63 20.98
N PHE A 141 7.11 2.79 21.60
CA PHE A 141 5.96 3.65 21.95
C PHE A 141 5.20 4.11 20.72
N ILE A 142 5.91 4.58 19.68
CA ILE A 142 5.30 5.01 18.41
C ILE A 142 4.54 3.86 17.79
N TYR A 143 5.19 2.70 17.63
CA TYR A 143 4.61 1.55 16.97
C TYR A 143 3.38 1.01 17.72
N ALA A 144 3.47 0.82 19.04
CA ALA A 144 2.36 0.37 19.86
C ALA A 144 1.18 1.37 19.83
N SER A 145 1.48 2.67 19.93
CA SER A 145 0.45 3.71 19.86
C SER A 145 -0.29 3.72 18.53
N LEU A 146 0.42 3.57 17.42
CA LEU A 146 -0.19 3.52 16.09
C LEU A 146 -1.01 2.24 15.89
N ARG A 147 -0.52 1.08 16.34
CA ARG A 147 -1.29 -0.16 16.27
C ARG A 147 -2.60 -0.07 17.06
N SER A 148 -2.54 0.44 18.29
CA SER A 148 -3.73 0.62 19.10
C SER A 148 -4.72 1.59 18.44
N ARG A 149 -4.26 2.75 17.99
CA ARG A 149 -5.14 3.80 17.44
C ARG A 149 -5.70 3.50 16.06
N LEU A 150 -4.90 2.89 15.18
CA LEU A 150 -5.32 2.63 13.80
C LEU A 150 -6.03 1.28 13.65
N LEU A 151 -5.58 0.27 14.37
CA LEU A 151 -6.07 -1.10 14.20
C LEU A 151 -6.87 -1.62 15.40
N GLY A 152 -6.91 -0.87 16.51
CA GLY A 152 -7.51 -1.33 17.76
C GLY A 152 -6.79 -2.56 18.34
N GLU A 153 -5.46 -2.66 18.10
CA GLU A 153 -4.63 -3.77 18.54
C GLU A 153 -3.79 -3.34 19.75
N GLU A 154 -4.11 -3.87 20.91
CA GLU A 154 -3.42 -3.57 22.18
C GLU A 154 -2.43 -4.65 22.60
N THR A 155 -2.44 -5.81 21.91
CA THR A 155 -1.53 -6.91 22.24
C THR A 155 -0.07 -6.45 22.10
N PRO A 156 0.74 -6.57 23.17
CA PRO A 156 2.15 -6.23 23.09
C PRO A 156 2.87 -7.06 22.02
N VAL A 157 3.66 -6.40 21.24
CA VAL A 157 4.50 -7.03 20.22
C VAL A 157 5.88 -6.40 20.27
N GLU A 158 6.89 -7.16 19.89
CA GLU A 158 8.23 -6.63 19.73
C GLU A 158 8.24 -5.51 18.67
N SER A 159 8.86 -4.38 19.01
CA SER A 159 8.97 -3.27 18.07
C SER A 159 9.89 -3.63 16.91
N PRO A 160 9.60 -3.16 15.70
CA PRO A 160 10.48 -3.35 14.56
C PRO A 160 11.87 -2.73 14.78
N GLN A 161 12.84 -3.17 13.99
CA GLN A 161 14.11 -2.47 13.87
C GLN A 161 13.89 -1.06 13.32
N LEU A 162 14.76 -0.12 13.68
CA LEU A 162 14.63 1.28 13.30
C LEU A 162 14.47 1.47 11.78
N ASP A 163 15.30 0.79 10.99
CA ASP A 163 15.26 0.87 9.54
C ASP A 163 13.97 0.30 8.92
N SER A 164 13.27 -0.58 9.63
CA SER A 164 11.98 -1.13 9.19
C SER A 164 10.79 -0.26 9.58
N MET A 165 10.97 0.70 10.48
CA MET A 165 9.86 1.53 10.99
C MET A 165 9.09 2.30 9.90
N PRO A 166 9.74 2.88 8.85
CA PRO A 166 9.01 3.55 7.78
C PRO A 166 7.97 2.63 7.12
N LYS A 167 8.39 1.42 6.73
CA LYS A 167 7.50 0.42 6.13
C LYS A 167 6.40 -0.03 7.09
N ARG A 168 6.74 -0.25 8.36
CA ARG A 168 5.78 -0.70 9.36
C ARG A 168 4.68 0.34 9.62
N ILE A 169 5.06 1.62 9.71
CA ILE A 169 4.09 2.71 9.85
C ILE A 169 3.20 2.80 8.61
N CYS A 170 3.77 2.66 7.39
CA CYS A 170 3.00 2.58 6.16
C CYS A 170 1.98 1.44 6.20
N ASN A 171 2.39 0.24 6.58
CA ASN A 171 1.50 -0.93 6.63
C ASN A 171 0.31 -0.69 7.59
N LEU A 172 0.55 -0.11 8.77
CA LEU A 172 -0.52 0.20 9.72
C LEU A 172 -1.51 1.22 9.14
N PHE A 173 -0.98 2.27 8.50
CA PHE A 173 -1.79 3.32 7.91
C PHE A 173 -2.57 2.83 6.70
N ASP A 174 -1.95 1.99 5.86
CA ASP A 174 -2.61 1.34 4.73
C ASP A 174 -3.81 0.49 5.19
N ARG A 175 -3.65 -0.36 6.21
CA ARG A 175 -4.73 -1.17 6.77
C ARG A 175 -5.87 -0.30 7.30
N TRP A 176 -5.56 0.83 7.92
CA TRP A 176 -6.57 1.77 8.39
C TRP A 176 -7.35 2.41 7.24
N ILE A 177 -6.68 2.84 6.14
CA ILE A 177 -7.36 3.38 4.96
C ILE A 177 -8.21 2.30 4.29
N GLN A 178 -7.71 1.07 4.17
CA GLN A 178 -8.45 -0.07 3.63
C GLN A 178 -9.71 -0.35 4.44
N MET A 179 -9.61 -0.37 5.77
CA MET A 179 -10.77 -0.53 6.67
C MET A 179 -11.77 0.61 6.48
N SER A 180 -11.30 1.85 6.39
CA SER A 180 -12.14 3.01 6.17
C SER A 180 -12.87 2.95 4.83
N ALA A 181 -12.19 2.54 3.76
CA ALA A 181 -12.80 2.34 2.44
C ALA A 181 -13.84 1.20 2.47
N ALA A 182 -13.49 0.04 3.06
CA ALA A 182 -14.38 -1.12 3.16
C ALA A 182 -15.67 -0.81 3.94
N THR A 183 -15.57 0.03 4.97
CA THR A 183 -16.71 0.38 5.83
C THR A 183 -17.64 1.42 5.19
N ARG A 184 -17.10 2.35 4.44
CA ARG A 184 -17.83 3.56 3.97
C ARG A 184 -18.27 3.50 2.53
N LEU A 185 -17.53 2.78 1.67
CA LEU A 185 -17.95 2.59 0.28
C LEU A 185 -18.95 1.45 0.17
N ARG A 186 -19.78 1.51 -0.87
CA ARG A 186 -20.82 0.52 -1.14
C ARG A 186 -20.79 0.13 -2.61
N ASP A 187 -21.09 -1.13 -2.89
CA ASP A 187 -21.21 -1.70 -4.23
C ASP A 187 -20.01 -1.36 -5.16
N SER A 188 -18.81 -1.23 -4.56
CA SER A 188 -17.60 -0.76 -5.21
C SER A 188 -16.59 -1.89 -5.37
N ILE A 189 -15.63 -1.71 -6.29
CA ILE A 189 -14.43 -2.52 -6.39
C ILE A 189 -13.33 -1.81 -5.58
N LEU A 190 -12.82 -2.48 -4.55
CA LEU A 190 -11.71 -1.99 -3.73
C LEU A 190 -10.42 -2.62 -4.23
N LEU A 191 -9.51 -1.78 -4.72
CA LEU A 191 -8.19 -2.20 -5.20
C LEU A 191 -7.14 -1.93 -4.13
N PHE A 192 -6.40 -2.97 -3.76
CA PHE A 192 -5.30 -2.88 -2.80
C PHE A 192 -3.97 -3.23 -3.49
N ASP A 193 -2.91 -2.48 -3.20
CA ASP A 193 -1.56 -2.86 -3.60
C ASP A 193 -1.03 -3.93 -2.63
N GLY A 194 -0.58 -5.06 -3.17
CA GLY A 194 -0.09 -6.19 -2.39
C GLY A 194 -1.04 -7.40 -2.39
N SER A 195 -1.05 -8.15 -1.30
CA SER A 195 -1.83 -9.39 -1.14
C SER A 195 -2.86 -9.31 -0.03
N LEU A 196 -3.87 -10.18 -0.07
CA LEU A 196 -4.83 -10.37 1.03
C LEU A 196 -4.31 -11.34 2.10
N THR A 197 -3.00 -11.31 2.35
CA THR A 197 -2.38 -12.16 3.36
C THR A 197 -2.56 -11.57 4.76
N ALA A 198 -2.97 -12.40 5.70
CA ALA A 198 -3.15 -12.06 7.10
C ALA A 198 -2.25 -12.90 8.01
N GLY A 199 -1.99 -12.43 9.23
CA GLY A 199 -1.22 -13.15 10.25
C GLY A 199 0.14 -12.52 10.55
N THR A 200 0.49 -11.41 9.90
CA THR A 200 1.65 -10.60 10.29
C THR A 200 1.29 -9.62 11.41
N VAL A 201 2.31 -9.04 12.03
CA VAL A 201 2.12 -8.07 13.12
C VAL A 201 1.40 -6.81 12.65
N ASP A 202 1.65 -6.37 11.41
CA ASP A 202 1.02 -5.19 10.80
C ASP A 202 -0.31 -5.52 10.10
N SER A 203 -0.53 -6.80 9.83
CA SER A 203 -1.76 -7.30 9.20
C SER A 203 -2.36 -8.44 10.04
N PRO A 204 -2.80 -8.15 11.28
CA PRO A 204 -3.37 -9.18 12.16
C PRO A 204 -4.58 -9.83 11.49
N THR A 205 -4.73 -11.14 11.67
CA THR A 205 -5.83 -11.90 11.05
C THR A 205 -7.18 -11.27 11.37
N ARG A 206 -7.40 -10.84 12.62
CA ARG A 206 -8.63 -10.18 13.04
C ARG A 206 -8.93 -8.92 12.23
N VAL A 207 -7.94 -8.04 12.03
CA VAL A 207 -8.10 -6.78 11.29
C VAL A 207 -8.42 -7.05 9.82
N MET A 208 -7.68 -7.96 9.21
CA MET A 208 -7.91 -8.33 7.82
C MET A 208 -9.27 -9.00 7.59
N GLU A 209 -9.71 -9.87 8.51
CA GLU A 209 -11.05 -10.46 8.48
C GLU A 209 -12.15 -9.40 8.64
N GLN A 210 -11.93 -8.38 9.47
CA GLN A 210 -12.86 -7.25 9.61
C GLN A 210 -12.94 -6.42 8.33
N ILE A 211 -11.81 -6.15 7.64
CA ILE A 211 -11.81 -5.46 6.34
C ILE A 211 -12.63 -6.25 5.32
N VAL A 212 -12.41 -7.56 5.23
CA VAL A 212 -13.14 -8.44 4.32
C VAL A 212 -14.63 -8.47 4.66
N LEU A 213 -14.97 -8.62 5.93
CA LEU A 213 -16.36 -8.65 6.39
C LEU A 213 -17.09 -7.32 6.10
N ALA A 214 -16.46 -6.18 6.43
CA ALA A 214 -17.02 -4.86 6.15
C ALA A 214 -17.23 -4.66 4.65
N SER A 215 -16.27 -5.07 3.83
CA SER A 215 -16.36 -5.04 2.37
C SER A 215 -17.56 -5.83 1.86
N THR A 216 -17.65 -7.09 2.23
CA THR A 216 -18.72 -7.99 1.80
C THR A 216 -20.10 -7.50 2.27
N THR A 217 -20.19 -7.03 3.53
CA THR A 217 -21.45 -6.48 4.09
C THR A 217 -21.94 -5.26 3.31
N ASN A 218 -21.02 -4.47 2.76
CA ASN A 218 -21.33 -3.27 1.97
C ASN A 218 -21.43 -3.54 0.46
N GLY A 219 -21.44 -4.80 0.01
CA GLY A 219 -21.52 -5.16 -1.40
C GLY A 219 -20.24 -4.90 -2.19
N ASN A 220 -19.13 -4.57 -1.51
CA ASN A 220 -17.86 -4.33 -2.15
C ASN A 220 -17.16 -5.65 -2.50
N SER A 221 -16.36 -5.65 -3.57
CA SER A 221 -15.43 -6.72 -3.90
C SER A 221 -14.00 -6.22 -3.73
N ILE A 222 -13.15 -6.98 -3.05
CA ILE A 222 -11.73 -6.64 -2.92
C ILE A 222 -10.96 -7.38 -4.01
N ILE A 223 -10.08 -6.65 -4.70
CA ILE A 223 -9.13 -7.18 -5.67
C ILE A 223 -7.76 -6.61 -5.30
N ALA A 224 -6.87 -7.46 -4.79
CA ALA A 224 -5.53 -7.06 -4.41
C ALA A 224 -4.52 -7.48 -5.48
N PHE A 225 -3.73 -6.53 -5.97
CA PHE A 225 -2.73 -6.73 -7.00
C PHE A 225 -1.33 -6.75 -6.40
N SER A 226 -0.60 -7.86 -6.56
CA SER A 226 0.82 -7.94 -6.20
C SER A 226 1.68 -7.79 -7.45
N LYS A 227 2.44 -6.70 -7.52
CA LYS A 227 3.39 -6.43 -8.62
C LYS A 227 4.52 -7.46 -8.64
N MET A 228 4.93 -7.91 -7.47
CA MET A 228 5.96 -8.93 -7.26
C MET A 228 5.44 -9.98 -6.29
N THR A 229 5.73 -11.25 -6.56
CA THR A 229 5.41 -12.35 -5.66
C THR A 229 6.54 -13.37 -5.65
N ARG A 230 6.80 -13.96 -4.48
CA ARG A 230 7.74 -15.07 -4.32
C ARG A 230 7.07 -16.44 -4.45
N LEU A 231 5.76 -16.45 -4.58
CA LEU A 231 5.01 -17.70 -4.73
C LEU A 231 5.45 -18.48 -5.97
N ARG A 232 5.65 -19.76 -5.78
CA ARG A 232 6.09 -20.68 -6.84
C ARG A 232 5.22 -21.90 -6.87
N VAL A 233 5.00 -22.40 -8.07
CA VAL A 233 4.37 -23.70 -8.34
C VAL A 233 5.38 -24.55 -9.08
N LEU A 234 5.78 -25.69 -8.52
CA LEU A 234 6.83 -26.56 -9.08
C LEU A 234 8.15 -25.81 -9.39
N GLY A 235 8.53 -24.85 -8.56
CA GLY A 235 9.75 -24.06 -8.73
C GLY A 235 9.63 -22.90 -9.72
N VAL A 236 8.54 -22.79 -10.48
CA VAL A 236 8.25 -21.69 -11.41
C VAL A 236 7.49 -20.59 -10.66
N LYS A 237 7.88 -19.33 -10.83
CA LYS A 237 7.10 -18.21 -10.28
C LYS A 237 5.68 -18.24 -10.83
N ILE A 238 4.67 -18.03 -9.99
CA ILE A 238 3.27 -18.11 -10.43
C ILE A 238 2.97 -17.09 -11.55
N THR A 239 3.63 -15.95 -11.56
CA THR A 239 3.50 -14.91 -12.59
C THR A 239 4.14 -15.31 -13.94
N GLU A 240 4.90 -16.39 -14.00
CA GLU A 240 5.46 -16.96 -15.24
C GLU A 240 4.56 -18.05 -15.85
N LEU A 241 3.55 -18.49 -15.10
CA LEU A 241 2.61 -19.51 -15.59
C LEU A 241 1.73 -18.94 -16.70
N ARG A 242 1.52 -19.73 -17.76
CA ARG A 242 0.70 -19.38 -18.92
C ARG A 242 -0.20 -20.55 -19.30
N ASP A 243 -1.39 -20.23 -19.76
CA ASP A 243 -2.28 -21.20 -20.38
C ASP A 243 -3.11 -20.50 -21.48
N GLY A 244 -2.69 -20.71 -22.73
CA GLY A 244 -3.34 -20.14 -23.90
C GLY A 244 -2.85 -18.76 -24.32
N ASP A 245 -3.33 -18.32 -25.51
CA ASP A 245 -2.92 -17.07 -26.16
C ASP A 245 -3.98 -15.97 -26.09
N ARG A 246 -5.19 -16.30 -25.59
CA ARG A 246 -6.31 -15.36 -25.57
C ARG A 246 -6.41 -14.67 -24.20
N VAL A 247 -6.18 -13.39 -24.18
CA VAL A 247 -6.38 -12.51 -23.01
C VAL A 247 -7.68 -11.73 -23.18
N PRO A 248 -8.35 -11.29 -22.09
CA PRO A 248 -7.97 -11.47 -20.67
C PRO A 248 -8.39 -12.83 -20.10
N TYR A 249 -7.58 -13.38 -19.19
CA TYR A 249 -7.92 -14.59 -18.44
C TYR A 249 -7.26 -14.63 -17.06
N LEU A 250 -7.78 -15.49 -16.18
CA LEU A 250 -7.24 -15.80 -14.87
C LEU A 250 -6.78 -17.26 -14.82
N LEU A 251 -5.64 -17.53 -14.19
CA LEU A 251 -5.23 -18.88 -13.77
C LEU A 251 -5.47 -19.02 -12.28
N ARG A 252 -6.24 -20.00 -11.88
CA ARG A 252 -6.50 -20.27 -10.48
C ARG A 252 -5.35 -21.05 -9.86
N VAL A 253 -4.59 -20.44 -8.99
CA VAL A 253 -3.42 -21.06 -8.34
C VAL A 253 -3.61 -21.30 -6.85
N GLY A 254 -4.61 -20.71 -6.21
CA GLY A 254 -4.82 -20.79 -4.76
C GLY A 254 -4.99 -22.21 -4.21
N ARG A 255 -5.55 -23.14 -5.03
CA ARG A 255 -5.66 -24.56 -4.66
C ARG A 255 -4.32 -25.30 -4.69
N LEU A 256 -3.35 -24.74 -5.39
CA LEU A 256 -2.03 -25.34 -5.60
C LEU A 256 -1.03 -24.85 -4.55
N ILE A 257 -1.37 -23.88 -3.75
CA ILE A 257 -0.51 -23.28 -2.72
C ILE A 257 -0.95 -23.80 -1.36
N SER A 258 -0.05 -24.50 -0.66
CA SER A 258 -0.30 -24.88 0.73
C SER A 258 -0.22 -23.63 1.60
N GLN A 259 -1.28 -23.35 2.35
CA GLN A 259 -1.27 -22.22 3.29
C GLN A 259 -0.45 -22.60 4.52
N HIS A 260 0.50 -21.72 4.87
CA HIS A 260 1.23 -21.84 6.14
C HIS A 260 0.32 -21.53 7.33
N ALA A 261 0.53 -22.22 8.43
CA ALA A 261 -0.28 -22.03 9.63
C ALA A 261 -0.23 -20.59 10.21
N ARG A 262 0.83 -19.82 9.87
CA ARG A 262 1.01 -18.43 10.32
C ARG A 262 0.38 -17.39 9.40
N PHE A 263 0.27 -17.69 8.11
CA PHE A 263 -0.20 -16.76 7.10
C PHE A 263 -1.44 -17.34 6.42
N ARG A 264 -2.50 -16.55 6.40
CA ARG A 264 -3.75 -16.92 5.78
C ARG A 264 -4.09 -15.94 4.69
N CYS A 265 -4.23 -16.41 3.47
CA CYS A 265 -4.81 -15.61 2.39
C CYS A 265 -6.33 -15.58 2.56
N LEU A 266 -6.91 -14.40 2.61
CA LEU A 266 -8.35 -14.18 2.80
C LEU A 266 -9.10 -14.03 1.46
N GLY A 267 -8.46 -14.28 0.35
CA GLY A 267 -9.02 -14.29 -1.00
C GLY A 267 -8.63 -15.55 -1.77
N GLN A 268 -9.22 -15.72 -2.94
CA GLN A 268 -8.76 -16.71 -3.92
C GLN A 268 -7.57 -16.12 -4.68
N ILE A 269 -6.50 -16.90 -4.80
CA ILE A 269 -5.27 -16.47 -5.48
C ILE A 269 -5.37 -16.87 -6.95
N TYR A 270 -5.22 -15.86 -7.82
CA TYR A 270 -5.16 -16.03 -9.26
C TYR A 270 -3.85 -15.45 -9.81
N VAL A 271 -3.44 -15.93 -10.98
CA VAL A 271 -2.54 -15.20 -11.86
C VAL A 271 -3.39 -14.55 -12.94
N ALA A 272 -3.36 -13.24 -13.02
CA ALA A 272 -4.15 -12.47 -13.96
C ALA A 272 -3.32 -12.07 -15.19
N HIS A 273 -3.81 -12.46 -16.36
CA HIS A 273 -3.30 -12.07 -17.67
C HIS A 273 -4.35 -11.17 -18.32
N LEU A 274 -4.29 -9.88 -18.03
CA LEU A 274 -5.31 -8.90 -18.43
C LEU A 274 -4.91 -8.05 -19.65
N SER A 275 -3.70 -8.25 -20.17
CA SER A 275 -3.17 -7.52 -21.32
C SER A 275 -2.48 -8.51 -22.28
N PRO A 276 -2.48 -8.25 -23.60
CA PRO A 276 -1.74 -9.05 -24.58
C PRO A 276 -0.21 -8.94 -24.41
N LEU A 277 0.27 -8.03 -23.60
CA LEU A 277 1.68 -7.90 -23.24
C LEU A 277 2.06 -8.96 -22.20
N PHE A 278 3.35 -9.28 -22.10
CA PHE A 278 3.89 -10.37 -21.27
C PHE A 278 3.76 -10.17 -19.76
N TYR A 279 3.10 -9.11 -19.30
CA TYR A 279 2.91 -8.83 -17.89
C TYR A 279 1.76 -9.65 -17.31
N SER A 280 2.00 -10.23 -16.16
CA SER A 280 0.98 -10.89 -15.35
C SER A 280 1.20 -10.59 -13.89
N TYR A 281 0.12 -10.64 -13.15
CA TYR A 281 0.10 -10.24 -11.74
C TYR A 281 -0.50 -11.35 -10.90
N ARG A 282 0.01 -11.51 -9.67
CA ARG A 282 -0.77 -12.21 -8.66
C ARG A 282 -1.94 -11.30 -8.29
N VAL A 283 -3.13 -11.88 -8.30
CA VAL A 283 -4.36 -11.18 -7.91
C VAL A 283 -5.09 -12.03 -6.88
N ASP A 284 -5.29 -11.45 -5.68
CA ASP A 284 -6.08 -12.08 -4.64
C ASP A 284 -7.47 -11.44 -4.64
N VAL A 285 -8.50 -12.22 -4.90
CA VAL A 285 -9.89 -11.72 -4.99
C VAL A 285 -10.70 -12.23 -3.83
N ASN A 286 -11.49 -11.36 -3.21
CA ASN A 286 -12.48 -11.72 -2.22
C ASN A 286 -13.84 -11.11 -2.60
N SER A 287 -14.72 -11.95 -3.08
CA SER A 287 -16.13 -11.63 -3.38
C SER A 287 -17.10 -12.70 -2.87
N GLY A 288 -16.56 -13.65 -2.07
CA GLY A 288 -17.32 -14.74 -1.47
C GLY A 288 -17.30 -16.04 -2.26
N PHE A 289 -17.54 -16.01 -3.57
CA PHE A 289 -17.59 -17.19 -4.42
C PHE A 289 -16.76 -17.01 -5.70
N GLU A 290 -16.23 -18.12 -6.25
CA GLU A 290 -15.40 -18.09 -7.45
C GLU A 290 -16.06 -17.41 -8.66
N ARG A 291 -17.35 -17.66 -8.88
CA ARG A 291 -18.08 -17.01 -9.96
C ARG A 291 -18.13 -15.50 -9.76
N SER A 292 -18.36 -15.07 -8.52
CA SER A 292 -18.37 -13.65 -8.16
C SER A 292 -16.96 -13.02 -8.27
N ASP A 293 -15.88 -13.79 -8.06
CA ASP A 293 -14.51 -13.32 -8.26
C ASP A 293 -14.25 -12.98 -9.74
N ILE A 294 -14.67 -13.88 -10.66
CA ILE A 294 -14.53 -13.65 -12.10
C ILE A 294 -15.37 -12.45 -12.54
N GLU A 295 -16.62 -12.35 -12.04
CA GLU A 295 -17.51 -11.22 -12.29
C GLU A 295 -16.94 -9.90 -11.75
N ALA A 296 -16.28 -9.92 -10.58
CA ALA A 296 -15.62 -8.75 -10.01
C ALA A 296 -14.45 -8.26 -10.89
N VAL A 297 -13.62 -9.19 -11.40
CA VAL A 297 -12.55 -8.83 -12.33
C VAL A 297 -13.12 -8.37 -13.67
N GLY A 298 -14.17 -9.01 -14.20
CA GLY A 298 -14.88 -8.54 -15.39
C GLY A 298 -15.50 -7.15 -15.24
N SER A 299 -16.02 -6.85 -14.03
CA SER A 299 -16.50 -5.51 -13.70
C SER A 299 -15.35 -4.50 -13.61
N LEU A 300 -14.18 -4.88 -13.09
CA LEU A 300 -12.99 -4.04 -13.12
C LEU A 300 -12.60 -3.69 -14.56
N LEU A 301 -12.60 -4.66 -15.48
CA LEU A 301 -12.30 -4.43 -16.90
C LEU A 301 -13.28 -3.44 -17.57
N SER A 302 -14.51 -3.33 -17.04
CA SER A 302 -15.52 -2.38 -17.53
C SER A 302 -15.45 -1.01 -16.85
N SER A 303 -14.78 -0.92 -15.70
CA SER A 303 -14.84 0.26 -14.82
C SER A 303 -13.55 1.05 -14.78
N ASP A 304 -12.40 0.39 -15.07
CA ASP A 304 -11.09 1.01 -14.98
C ASP A 304 -10.26 0.74 -16.25
N ALA A 305 -9.41 1.68 -16.60
CA ALA A 305 -8.42 1.46 -17.64
C ALA A 305 -7.28 0.61 -17.10
N LEU A 306 -6.66 -0.18 -17.98
CA LEU A 306 -5.52 -1.01 -17.62
C LEU A 306 -4.26 -0.53 -18.36
N ILE A 307 -3.21 -0.27 -17.60
CA ILE A 307 -1.88 0.05 -18.12
C ILE A 307 -1.01 -1.20 -17.97
N TYR A 308 -0.70 -1.84 -19.08
CA TYR A 308 0.01 -3.15 -19.10
C TYR A 308 -0.69 -4.25 -18.28
N GLY A 309 -2.03 -4.20 -18.16
CA GLY A 309 -2.79 -5.14 -17.35
C GLY A 309 -2.90 -4.77 -15.86
N TYR A 310 -2.33 -3.64 -15.45
CA TYR A 310 -2.42 -3.09 -14.09
C TYR A 310 -3.46 -1.97 -14.03
N PRO A 311 -4.34 -1.91 -13.01
CA PRO A 311 -5.39 -0.91 -12.92
C PRO A 311 -4.85 0.52 -12.87
N GLU A 312 -5.37 1.41 -13.74
CA GLU A 312 -4.94 2.82 -13.79
C GLU A 312 -5.24 3.54 -12.48
N THR A 313 -6.39 3.29 -11.86
CA THR A 313 -6.78 3.90 -10.58
C THR A 313 -5.78 3.53 -9.48
N LEU A 314 -5.28 2.27 -9.45
CA LEU A 314 -4.27 1.83 -8.48
C LEU A 314 -2.90 2.45 -8.77
N LEU A 315 -2.53 2.58 -10.04
CA LEU A 315 -1.32 3.30 -10.44
C LEU A 315 -1.40 4.78 -10.02
N TYR A 316 -2.57 5.40 -10.19
CA TYR A 316 -2.77 6.79 -9.79
C TYR A 316 -2.69 6.96 -8.27
N ALA A 317 -3.25 6.02 -7.48
CA ALA A 317 -3.09 6.01 -6.03
C ALA A 317 -1.60 6.00 -5.64
N HIS A 318 -0.81 5.15 -6.30
CA HIS A 318 0.64 5.09 -6.09
C HIS A 318 1.34 6.43 -6.43
N ILE A 319 1.01 7.05 -7.56
CA ILE A 319 1.62 8.32 -7.96
C ILE A 319 1.36 9.42 -6.94
N VAL A 320 0.12 9.53 -6.42
CA VAL A 320 -0.23 10.63 -5.49
C VAL A 320 0.21 10.37 -4.06
N SER A 321 0.43 9.12 -3.65
CA SER A 321 1.01 8.78 -2.36
C SER A 321 2.53 8.98 -2.34
N THR A 322 3.22 8.75 -3.46
CA THR A 322 4.68 8.81 -3.58
C THR A 322 5.21 10.24 -3.43
N PHE A 323 6.36 10.36 -2.77
CA PHE A 323 7.06 11.63 -2.60
C PHE A 323 8.01 11.91 -3.77
N ASN A 324 8.01 13.14 -4.24
CA ASN A 324 8.97 13.63 -5.23
C ASN A 324 10.00 14.57 -4.57
N LYS A 325 11.01 15.00 -5.33
CA LYS A 325 12.07 15.90 -4.81
C LYS A 325 11.53 17.23 -4.25
N VAL A 326 10.50 17.78 -4.85
CA VAL A 326 9.90 19.05 -4.40
C VAL A 326 9.22 18.86 -3.05
N ASP A 327 8.52 17.74 -2.87
CA ASP A 327 7.93 17.38 -1.56
C ASP A 327 9.00 17.30 -0.49
N VAL A 328 10.11 16.62 -0.78
CA VAL A 328 11.22 16.44 0.19
C VAL A 328 11.83 17.79 0.57
N ILE A 329 12.15 18.62 -0.41
CA ILE A 329 12.70 19.96 -0.17
C ILE A 329 11.71 20.80 0.68
N GLY A 330 10.42 20.74 0.36
CA GLY A 330 9.38 21.43 1.13
C GLY A 330 9.30 20.97 2.58
N LEU A 331 9.41 19.64 2.81
CA LEU A 331 9.39 19.06 4.15
C LEU A 331 10.66 19.37 4.94
N GLN A 332 11.81 19.36 4.31
CA GLN A 332 13.09 19.76 4.91
C GLN A 332 13.07 21.24 5.33
N ARG A 333 12.55 22.11 4.46
CA ARG A 333 12.37 23.51 4.77
C ARG A 333 11.40 23.72 5.95
N PHE A 334 10.29 22.98 5.96
CA PHE A 334 9.35 23.00 7.09
C PHE A 334 10.04 22.61 8.41
N LEU A 335 10.84 21.53 8.41
CA LEU A 335 11.60 21.11 9.59
C LEU A 335 12.57 22.21 10.05
N SER A 336 13.29 22.83 9.12
CA SER A 336 14.24 23.89 9.43
C SER A 336 13.58 25.13 10.01
N GLU A 337 12.48 25.59 9.41
CA GLU A 337 11.81 26.84 9.78
C GLU A 337 10.91 26.68 11.02
N GLN A 338 10.17 25.57 11.14
CA GLN A 338 9.17 25.39 12.19
C GLN A 338 9.70 24.65 13.42
N MET A 339 10.71 23.81 13.24
CA MET A 339 11.28 23.00 14.31
C MET A 339 12.69 23.49 14.73
N GLU A 340 13.18 24.57 14.11
CA GLU A 340 14.51 25.14 14.36
C GLU A 340 15.64 24.12 14.22
N ILE A 341 15.49 23.16 13.27
CA ILE A 341 16.46 22.12 13.01
C ILE A 341 17.43 22.62 11.95
N THR A 342 18.72 22.57 12.25
CA THR A 342 19.75 22.86 11.25
C THR A 342 19.96 21.61 10.38
N ILE A 343 19.62 21.72 9.11
CA ILE A 343 19.84 20.65 8.13
C ILE A 343 21.20 20.89 7.49
N THR A 344 22.12 19.95 7.65
CA THR A 344 23.42 19.95 6.97
C THR A 344 23.37 18.89 5.87
N GLU A 345 23.79 19.25 4.67
CA GLU A 345 24.08 18.24 3.64
C GLU A 345 25.22 17.37 4.17
N ASP A 346 25.01 16.06 4.14
CA ASP A 346 26.12 15.12 4.35
C ASP A 346 27.08 15.34 3.18
N ALA A 347 28.15 16.05 3.45
CA ALA A 347 29.26 16.07 2.54
C ALA A 347 29.78 14.64 2.52
N ASN A 348 29.29 13.86 1.57
CA ASN A 348 29.75 12.50 1.36
C ASN A 348 31.25 12.56 1.16
N ILE A 349 31.97 12.43 2.28
CA ILE A 349 33.45 12.52 2.34
C ILE A 349 34.06 11.60 1.28
N ARG A 350 33.38 10.49 1.00
CA ARG A 350 33.77 9.56 -0.04
C ARG A 350 33.61 10.16 -1.43
N GLN A 351 32.50 10.84 -1.71
CA GLN A 351 32.31 11.58 -2.95
C GLN A 351 33.29 12.77 -3.05
N SER A 352 33.44 13.53 -1.98
CA SER A 352 34.37 14.67 -1.97
C SER A 352 35.83 14.25 -2.14
N LEU A 353 36.23 13.07 -1.62
CA LEU A 353 37.59 12.58 -1.71
C LEU A 353 37.85 11.75 -2.96
N PHE A 354 36.87 11.02 -3.51
CA PHE A 354 37.08 10.04 -4.56
C PHE A 354 36.40 10.36 -5.90
N LEU A 355 35.47 11.33 -5.95
CA LEU A 355 34.85 11.77 -7.22
C LEU A 355 35.84 12.15 -8.33
N PRO A 356 37.01 12.72 -8.03
CA PRO A 356 38.00 12.97 -9.09
C PRO A 356 38.59 11.70 -9.73
N PHE A 357 38.44 10.54 -9.07
CA PHE A 357 39.06 9.28 -9.50
C PHE A 357 38.06 8.27 -10.09
N ASP A 358 36.76 8.55 -9.98
CA ASP A 358 35.67 7.65 -10.47
C ASP A 358 35.23 7.96 -11.91
N ARG A 359 36.03 8.74 -12.66
CA ARG A 359 35.84 8.96 -14.10
C ARG A 359 36.91 8.20 -14.87
N SER A 360 36.73 6.89 -14.98
CA SER A 360 37.41 6.08 -16.01
C SER A 360 36.44 4.98 -16.48
#